data_386aa0d469f5464e00bb6c04896c0d94
#
_entry.id   386aa0d469f5464e00bb6c04896c0d94
#
_cell.length_a   1.000
_cell.length_b   1.000
_cell.length_c   1.000
_cell.angle_alpha   90.00
_cell.angle_beta   90.00
_cell.angle_gamma   90.00
#
_symmetry.space_group_name_H-M   'P 1'
#
loop_
_entity.id
_entity.type
_entity.pdbx_description
1 polymer ?
#
loop_
_entity_poly.entity_id
_entity_poly.type
_entity_poly.pdbx_seq_one_letter_code
_entity_poly.pdbx_strand_id
1 'polypeptide(L)'
;MILFINVIALICLIFCILNRRKKKAKKYIYLVVFCIMISLWMFLESGLTQFFYYDQHVVKVAAYFCIMLAPIPINLFLKNIVGEKKYGNCKIFLYLYIVDFIINFIWVVLRKSLVNATTIFTHFTITVNCFAAFYVMITNITKKNDHYSKYALICMSPILVATVLEVLKYYNKKFIFDTARIFVIGIAFSGIFLISLILFNFISMYKKAKETRMLNILAYQDAITKGKNRTAFYRDINSITGNDMNELLCIMILDMNNLKYVNDKYGHIAGDNAIRLCYECIKSCLHEFGTCYRIGGDEFTCIFTNCSELLIQEFLEKFKEKVNYYNKEVEYNFNVAYGYSFYNKEIDENLLDTFNRADKLMYLKKKIMKETTENYSL
;
A
#
# COMPACT_ATOMS: atom_id res chain seq x y z
N MET A 1 -22.81 19.09 -14.61
CA MET A 1 -21.72 19.58 -13.76
C MET A 1 -21.82 19.01 -12.34
N ILE A 2 -22.92 19.22 -11.61
CA ILE A 2 -23.11 18.67 -10.24
C ILE A 2 -22.83 17.17 -10.21
N LEU A 3 -23.41 16.41 -11.16
CA LEU A 3 -23.17 14.97 -11.27
C LEU A 3 -21.68 14.64 -11.43
N PHE A 4 -20.97 15.39 -12.26
CA PHE A 4 -19.53 15.20 -12.50
C PHE A 4 -18.69 15.42 -11.22
N ILE A 5 -18.98 16.48 -10.46
CA ILE A 5 -18.28 16.77 -9.19
C ILE A 5 -18.56 15.67 -8.16
N ASN A 6 -19.82 15.18 -8.11
CA ASN A 6 -20.20 14.09 -7.21
C ASN A 6 -19.53 12.75 -7.60
N VAL A 7 -19.30 12.50 -8.89
CA VAL A 7 -18.51 11.34 -9.35
C VAL A 7 -17.06 11.45 -8.85
N ILE A 8 -16.46 12.65 -8.90
CA ILE A 8 -15.11 12.88 -8.33
C ILE A 8 -15.11 12.58 -6.83
N ALA A 9 -16.09 13.10 -6.10
CA ALA A 9 -16.23 12.85 -4.67
C ALA A 9 -16.35 11.35 -4.36
N LEU A 10 -17.16 10.63 -5.14
CA LEU A 10 -17.33 9.19 -5.00
C LEU A 10 -16.03 8.41 -5.25
N ILE A 11 -15.30 8.74 -6.32
CA ILE A 11 -13.99 8.13 -6.61
C ILE A 11 -13.00 8.36 -5.45
N CYS A 12 -12.92 9.58 -4.94
CA CYS A 12 -12.07 9.92 -3.80
C CYS A 12 -12.50 9.17 -2.53
N LEU A 13 -13.80 9.02 -2.29
CA LEU A 13 -14.34 8.29 -1.15
C LEU A 13 -14.01 6.79 -1.24
N ILE A 14 -14.24 6.16 -2.38
CA ILE A 14 -13.87 4.77 -2.64
C ILE A 14 -12.37 4.57 -2.42
N PHE A 15 -11.53 5.47 -2.93
CA PHE A 15 -10.08 5.42 -2.71
C PHE A 15 -9.72 5.50 -1.22
N CYS A 16 -10.38 6.36 -0.44
CA CYS A 16 -10.20 6.47 1.01
C CYS A 16 -10.58 5.17 1.73
N ILE A 17 -11.69 4.56 1.36
CA ILE A 17 -12.20 3.33 1.98
C ILE A 17 -11.24 2.17 1.70
N LEU A 18 -10.84 1.97 0.45
CA LEU A 18 -9.91 0.91 0.03
C LEU A 18 -8.52 1.04 0.68
N ASN A 19 -8.09 2.26 0.97
CA ASN A 19 -6.80 2.55 1.57
C ASN A 19 -6.89 3.04 3.03
N ARG A 20 -7.97 2.72 3.76
CA ARG A 20 -8.24 3.23 5.13
C ARG A 20 -7.11 3.03 6.14
N ARG A 21 -6.30 1.96 5.99
CA ARG A 21 -5.15 1.66 6.84
C ARG A 21 -3.94 2.56 6.57
N LYS A 22 -3.88 3.24 5.42
CA LYS A 22 -2.75 4.12 5.05
C LYS A 22 -3.05 5.55 5.48
N LYS A 23 -2.25 6.13 6.39
CA LYS A 23 -2.37 7.54 6.83
C LYS A 23 -2.47 8.53 5.65
N LYS A 24 -1.78 8.24 4.54
CA LYS A 24 -1.77 9.08 3.33
C LYS A 24 -3.12 9.13 2.59
N ALA A 25 -4.04 8.17 2.78
CA ALA A 25 -5.35 8.20 2.13
C ALA A 25 -6.34 9.16 2.80
N LYS A 26 -6.20 9.39 4.11
CA LYS A 26 -7.11 10.25 4.89
C LYS A 26 -7.20 11.69 4.36
N LYS A 27 -6.14 12.19 3.70
CA LYS A 27 -6.15 13.54 3.11
C LYS A 27 -7.22 13.74 2.03
N TYR A 28 -7.60 12.70 1.28
CA TYR A 28 -8.61 12.79 0.23
C TYR A 28 -10.03 12.99 0.78
N ILE A 29 -10.28 12.76 2.07
CA ILE A 29 -11.55 13.06 2.73
C ILE A 29 -11.84 14.57 2.63
N TYR A 30 -10.83 15.41 2.79
CA TYR A 30 -11.00 16.86 2.65
C TYR A 30 -11.43 17.25 1.24
N LEU A 31 -10.93 16.54 0.22
CA LEU A 31 -11.34 16.76 -1.16
C LEU A 31 -12.79 16.33 -1.38
N VAL A 32 -13.23 15.22 -0.78
CA VAL A 32 -14.63 14.77 -0.81
C VAL A 32 -15.54 15.85 -0.21
N VAL A 33 -15.19 16.38 0.97
CA VAL A 33 -15.97 17.44 1.63
C VAL A 33 -16.04 18.69 0.74
N PHE A 34 -14.93 19.10 0.14
CA PHE A 34 -14.89 20.22 -0.81
C PHE A 34 -15.84 19.99 -1.99
N CYS A 35 -15.78 18.84 -2.64
CA CYS A 35 -16.65 18.51 -3.77
C CYS A 35 -18.13 18.52 -3.38
N ILE A 36 -18.48 18.00 -2.21
CA ILE A 36 -19.86 18.02 -1.70
C ILE A 36 -20.34 19.47 -1.48
N MET A 37 -19.51 20.31 -0.87
CA MET A 37 -19.86 21.71 -0.63
C MET A 37 -20.06 22.48 -1.93
N ILE A 38 -19.20 22.29 -2.91
CA ILE A 38 -19.34 22.94 -4.25
C ILE A 38 -20.58 22.41 -4.98
N SER A 39 -20.86 21.08 -4.90
CA SER A 39 -22.08 20.52 -5.50
C SER A 39 -23.34 21.08 -4.87
N LEU A 40 -23.36 21.25 -3.54
CA LEU A 40 -24.46 21.82 -2.80
C LEU A 40 -24.66 23.30 -3.17
N TRP A 41 -23.57 24.09 -3.21
CA TRP A 41 -23.63 25.46 -3.66
C TRP A 41 -24.22 25.57 -5.07
N MET A 42 -23.74 24.78 -6.03
CA MET A 42 -24.24 24.78 -7.40
C MET A 42 -25.72 24.39 -7.49
N PHE A 43 -26.15 23.43 -6.67
CA PHE A 43 -27.56 23.05 -6.60
C PHE A 43 -28.43 24.20 -6.09
N LEU A 44 -28.00 24.84 -5.00
CA LEU A 44 -28.72 25.97 -4.39
C LEU A 44 -28.78 27.19 -5.34
N GLU A 45 -27.76 27.40 -6.16
CA GLU A 45 -27.68 28.51 -7.14
C GLU A 45 -28.42 28.22 -8.46
N SER A 46 -28.72 26.94 -8.76
CA SER A 46 -29.25 26.49 -10.06
C SER A 46 -30.68 26.93 -10.38
N GLY A 47 -31.37 27.57 -9.46
CA GLY A 47 -32.81 27.90 -9.61
C GLY A 47 -33.73 26.70 -9.52
N LEU A 48 -33.23 25.44 -9.53
CA LEU A 48 -34.07 24.24 -9.33
C LEU A 48 -34.71 24.21 -7.94
N THR A 49 -34.10 24.86 -6.99
CA THR A 49 -34.56 24.96 -5.60
C THR A 49 -35.91 25.66 -5.47
N GLN A 50 -36.30 26.53 -6.44
CA GLN A 50 -37.61 27.18 -6.47
C GLN A 50 -38.77 26.18 -6.59
N PHE A 51 -38.55 24.98 -7.13
CA PHE A 51 -39.54 23.92 -7.22
C PHE A 51 -39.73 23.15 -5.91
N PHE A 52 -38.78 23.26 -4.98
CA PHE A 52 -38.76 22.49 -3.73
C PHE A 52 -38.93 23.35 -2.48
N TYR A 53 -38.54 24.64 -2.56
CA TYR A 53 -38.53 25.52 -1.41
C TYR A 53 -39.03 26.92 -1.77
N TYR A 54 -40.05 27.42 -1.04
CA TYR A 54 -40.72 28.70 -1.32
C TYR A 54 -39.84 29.91 -1.01
N ASP A 55 -39.10 29.88 0.12
CA ASP A 55 -38.29 31.03 0.54
C ASP A 55 -36.91 31.05 -0.14
N GLN A 56 -36.85 31.72 -1.27
CA GLN A 56 -35.63 31.88 -2.05
C GLN A 56 -34.54 32.70 -1.33
N HIS A 57 -34.90 33.49 -0.31
CA HIS A 57 -33.93 34.23 0.48
C HIS A 57 -33.08 33.28 1.31
N VAL A 58 -33.69 32.31 2.00
CA VAL A 58 -33.00 31.29 2.78
C VAL A 58 -32.08 30.43 1.87
N VAL A 59 -32.57 30.07 0.67
CA VAL A 59 -31.75 29.33 -0.32
C VAL A 59 -30.48 30.07 -0.73
N LYS A 60 -30.61 31.38 -1.03
CA LYS A 60 -29.44 32.23 -1.41
C LYS A 60 -28.47 32.41 -0.25
N VAL A 61 -28.96 32.58 0.96
CA VAL A 61 -28.10 32.64 2.16
C VAL A 61 -27.36 31.32 2.38
N ALA A 62 -28.03 30.18 2.23
CA ALA A 62 -27.41 28.86 2.34
C ALA A 62 -26.34 28.65 1.24
N ALA A 63 -26.63 29.04 0.00
CA ALA A 63 -25.66 28.98 -1.11
C ALA A 63 -24.41 29.81 -0.77
N TYR A 64 -24.60 31.02 -0.28
CA TYR A 64 -23.49 31.89 0.10
C TYR A 64 -22.61 31.28 1.20
N PHE A 65 -23.20 30.70 2.23
CA PHE A 65 -22.44 30.00 3.29
C PHE A 65 -21.69 28.76 2.77
N CYS A 66 -22.26 28.01 1.83
CA CYS A 66 -21.57 26.90 1.22
C CYS A 66 -20.27 27.33 0.51
N ILE A 67 -20.33 28.41 -0.30
CA ILE A 67 -19.15 28.88 -1.02
C ILE A 67 -18.11 29.51 -0.07
N MET A 68 -18.53 30.17 1.00
CA MET A 68 -17.63 30.71 2.03
C MET A 68 -16.85 29.61 2.77
N LEU A 69 -17.48 28.49 3.07
CA LEU A 69 -16.83 27.40 3.80
C LEU A 69 -15.99 26.47 2.90
N ALA A 70 -16.24 26.45 1.59
CA ALA A 70 -15.54 25.61 0.64
C ALA A 70 -14.01 25.76 0.64
N PRO A 71 -13.39 26.92 0.88
CA PRO A 71 -11.94 27.08 0.98
C PRO A 71 -11.30 26.32 2.16
N ILE A 72 -12.05 26.03 3.24
CA ILE A 72 -11.51 25.34 4.41
C ILE A 72 -11.04 23.92 4.08
N PRO A 73 -11.87 23.00 3.55
CA PRO A 73 -11.43 21.66 3.23
C PRO A 73 -10.35 21.63 2.13
N ILE A 74 -10.38 22.52 1.14
CA ILE A 74 -9.34 22.53 0.11
C ILE A 74 -7.98 22.96 0.70
N ASN A 75 -7.94 23.92 1.62
CA ASN A 75 -6.72 24.28 2.33
C ASN A 75 -6.17 23.14 3.19
N LEU A 76 -7.04 22.40 3.89
CA LEU A 76 -6.64 21.23 4.66
C LEU A 76 -6.11 20.10 3.75
N PHE A 77 -6.68 19.92 2.58
CA PHE A 77 -6.17 19.00 1.56
C PHE A 77 -4.78 19.43 1.08
N LEU A 78 -4.58 20.69 0.71
CA LEU A 78 -3.28 21.22 0.29
C LEU A 78 -2.21 21.10 1.37
N LYS A 79 -2.54 21.44 2.62
CA LYS A 79 -1.66 21.24 3.78
C LYS A 79 -1.15 19.82 3.87
N ASN A 80 -2.02 18.85 3.67
CA ASN A 80 -1.68 17.42 3.74
C ASN A 80 -0.90 16.89 2.52
N ILE A 81 -1.01 17.55 1.37
CA ILE A 81 -0.20 17.23 0.17
C ILE A 81 1.20 17.80 0.30
N VAL A 82 1.30 19.08 0.59
CA VAL A 82 2.56 19.82 0.63
C VAL A 82 3.37 19.52 1.89
N GLY A 83 2.69 19.09 2.95
CA GLY A 83 3.27 18.77 4.27
C GLY A 83 3.19 19.92 5.27
N GLU A 84 2.97 19.58 6.54
CA GLU A 84 2.65 20.53 7.61
C GLU A 84 3.75 21.58 7.85
N LYS A 85 5.02 21.16 7.83
CA LYS A 85 6.17 22.08 8.00
C LYS A 85 6.34 23.06 6.85
N LYS A 86 5.90 22.67 5.65
CA LYS A 86 6.04 23.49 4.43
C LYS A 86 4.87 24.46 4.28
N TYR A 87 3.69 24.09 4.79
CA TYR A 87 2.45 24.89 4.73
C TYR A 87 2.27 25.79 5.97
N GLY A 88 3.21 25.78 6.88
CA GLY A 88 3.23 26.31 8.26
C GLY A 88 2.41 27.56 8.57
N ASN A 89 2.69 28.68 7.87
CA ASN A 89 2.04 29.97 8.16
C ASN A 89 0.61 30.08 7.57
N CYS A 90 0.16 29.11 6.75
CA CYS A 90 -1.17 29.15 6.16
C CYS A 90 -2.30 28.79 7.13
N LYS A 91 -1.99 28.42 8.37
CA LYS A 91 -3.01 28.28 9.44
C LYS A 91 -3.77 29.58 9.69
N ILE A 92 -3.09 30.72 9.52
CA ILE A 92 -3.72 32.03 9.70
C ILE A 92 -4.90 32.23 8.75
N PHE A 93 -4.81 31.72 7.51
CA PHE A 93 -5.89 31.82 6.54
C PHE A 93 -7.12 31.01 6.94
N LEU A 94 -6.91 29.85 7.60
CA LEU A 94 -8.01 29.06 8.13
C LEU A 94 -8.78 29.85 9.20
N TYR A 95 -8.08 30.53 10.10
CA TYR A 95 -8.70 31.38 11.11
C TYR A 95 -9.42 32.58 10.49
N LEU A 96 -8.86 33.21 9.47
CA LEU A 96 -9.51 34.28 8.75
C LEU A 96 -10.85 33.88 8.13
N TYR A 97 -10.95 32.66 7.56
CA TYR A 97 -12.22 32.14 7.07
C TYR A 97 -13.25 31.89 8.17
N ILE A 98 -12.81 31.40 9.32
CA ILE A 98 -13.72 31.17 10.46
C ILE A 98 -14.25 32.53 10.98
N VAL A 99 -13.38 33.53 11.06
CA VAL A 99 -13.75 34.88 11.48
C VAL A 99 -14.73 35.50 10.47
N ASP A 100 -14.42 35.41 9.17
CA ASP A 100 -15.28 35.89 8.10
C ASP A 100 -16.67 35.24 8.14
N PHE A 101 -16.71 33.90 8.32
CA PHE A 101 -17.96 33.16 8.49
C PHE A 101 -18.78 33.67 9.69
N ILE A 102 -18.14 33.84 10.84
CA ILE A 102 -18.79 34.32 12.06
C ILE A 102 -19.36 35.73 11.86
N ILE A 103 -18.59 36.64 11.27
CA ILE A 103 -19.03 38.02 10.98
C ILE A 103 -20.26 38.00 10.09
N ASN A 104 -20.21 37.24 8.99
CA ASN A 104 -21.33 37.15 8.05
C ASN A 104 -22.56 36.48 8.67
N PHE A 105 -22.37 35.42 9.47
CA PHE A 105 -23.45 34.75 10.17
C PHE A 105 -24.17 35.70 11.15
N ILE A 106 -23.40 36.42 11.97
CA ILE A 106 -23.95 37.42 12.89
C ILE A 106 -24.72 38.51 12.13
N TRP A 107 -24.19 38.99 11.03
CA TRP A 107 -24.83 39.99 10.19
C TRP A 107 -26.19 39.53 9.65
N VAL A 108 -26.23 38.31 9.11
CA VAL A 108 -27.51 37.73 8.59
C VAL A 108 -28.54 37.58 9.70
N VAL A 109 -28.14 37.12 10.89
CA VAL A 109 -29.03 36.90 12.03
C VAL A 109 -29.58 38.24 12.56
N LEU A 110 -28.74 39.27 12.70
CA LEU A 110 -29.11 40.52 13.30
C LEU A 110 -29.92 41.45 12.34
N ARG A 111 -29.53 41.48 11.06
CA ARG A 111 -30.07 42.44 10.09
C ARG A 111 -31.11 41.85 9.16
N LYS A 112 -31.31 40.54 9.12
CA LYS A 112 -32.19 39.81 8.17
C LYS A 112 -32.02 40.25 6.71
N SER A 113 -30.89 40.89 6.37
CA SER A 113 -30.59 41.44 5.05
C SER A 113 -29.56 40.60 4.34
N LEU A 114 -29.65 40.53 3.02
CA LEU A 114 -28.63 39.91 2.18
C LEU A 114 -27.25 40.56 2.42
N VAL A 115 -26.24 39.74 2.36
CA VAL A 115 -24.84 39.89 2.80
C VAL A 115 -24.02 40.90 2.03
N ASN A 116 -24.65 41.79 1.25
CA ASN A 116 -23.96 42.71 0.34
C ASN A 116 -22.89 43.58 1.00
N ALA A 117 -23.07 43.97 2.27
CA ALA A 117 -22.11 44.81 2.97
C ALA A 117 -20.82 44.06 3.39
N THR A 118 -20.91 42.76 3.62
CA THR A 118 -19.77 41.94 4.07
C THR A 118 -19.10 41.20 2.91
N THR A 119 -19.70 41.17 1.72
CA THR A 119 -19.18 40.50 0.50
C THR A 119 -17.79 41.00 0.12
N ILE A 120 -17.50 42.26 0.33
CA ILE A 120 -16.17 42.84 0.07
C ILE A 120 -15.11 42.15 0.90
N PHE A 121 -15.38 41.96 2.18
CA PHE A 121 -14.44 41.27 3.10
C PHE A 121 -14.25 39.80 2.72
N THR A 122 -15.31 39.12 2.34
CA THR A 122 -15.24 37.72 1.85
C THR A 122 -14.43 37.60 0.55
N HIS A 123 -14.65 38.48 -0.43
CA HIS A 123 -13.84 38.54 -1.67
C HIS A 123 -12.36 38.79 -1.38
N PHE A 124 -12.06 39.68 -0.45
CA PHE A 124 -10.71 39.92 0.01
C PHE A 124 -10.07 38.72 0.63
N THR A 125 -10.73 38.04 1.59
CA THR A 125 -10.21 36.84 2.27
C THR A 125 -9.96 35.68 1.30
N ILE A 126 -10.89 35.45 0.37
CA ILE A 126 -10.75 34.39 -0.65
C ILE A 126 -9.55 34.70 -1.58
N THR A 127 -9.46 35.96 -2.07
CA THR A 127 -8.39 36.37 -2.99
C THR A 127 -7.02 36.25 -2.33
N VAL A 128 -6.85 36.81 -1.13
CA VAL A 128 -5.60 36.74 -0.38
C VAL A 128 -5.18 35.30 -0.11
N ASN A 129 -6.11 34.45 0.26
CA ASN A 129 -5.81 33.03 0.48
C ASN A 129 -5.36 32.31 -0.79
N CYS A 130 -6.03 32.55 -1.92
CA CYS A 130 -5.62 31.98 -3.19
C CYS A 130 -4.16 32.38 -3.54
N PHE A 131 -3.84 33.67 -3.46
CA PHE A 131 -2.47 34.11 -3.71
C PHE A 131 -1.45 33.55 -2.73
N ALA A 132 -1.79 33.44 -1.44
CA ALA A 132 -0.91 32.85 -0.44
C ALA A 132 -0.66 31.35 -0.70
N ALA A 133 -1.70 30.59 -1.07
CA ALA A 133 -1.57 29.19 -1.46
C ALA A 133 -0.62 29.03 -2.67
N PHE A 134 -0.78 29.88 -3.69
CA PHE A 134 0.11 29.91 -4.85
C PHE A 134 1.55 30.26 -4.48
N TYR A 135 1.76 31.28 -3.66
CA TYR A 135 3.09 31.66 -3.17
C TYR A 135 3.80 30.51 -2.46
N VAL A 136 3.09 29.78 -1.57
CA VAL A 136 3.65 28.60 -0.88
C VAL A 136 4.00 27.51 -1.87
N MET A 137 3.15 27.24 -2.86
CA MET A 137 3.44 26.22 -3.88
C MET A 137 4.66 26.59 -4.72
N ILE A 138 4.75 27.85 -5.20
CA ILE A 138 5.88 28.35 -5.99
C ILE A 138 7.18 28.26 -5.18
N THR A 139 7.19 28.69 -3.91
CA THR A 139 8.38 28.61 -3.05
C THR A 139 8.83 27.18 -2.78
N ASN A 140 7.91 26.22 -2.67
CA ASN A 140 8.26 24.81 -2.52
C ASN A 140 8.81 24.20 -3.82
N ILE A 141 8.31 24.63 -4.98
CA ILE A 141 8.83 24.22 -6.29
C ILE A 141 10.26 24.73 -6.46
N THR A 142 10.49 26.03 -6.21
CA THR A 142 11.79 26.66 -6.46
C THR A 142 12.87 26.22 -5.47
N LYS A 143 12.54 26.15 -4.16
CA LYS A 143 13.52 25.84 -3.11
C LYS A 143 13.75 24.34 -2.90
N LYS A 144 12.82 23.45 -3.21
CA LYS A 144 12.84 22.02 -2.85
C LYS A 144 12.56 21.07 -4.00
N ASN A 145 12.37 21.57 -5.21
CA ASN A 145 11.97 20.79 -6.41
C ASN A 145 10.81 19.81 -6.14
N ASP A 146 9.81 20.27 -5.40
CA ASP A 146 8.71 19.43 -4.93
C ASP A 146 7.69 19.20 -6.06
N HIS A 147 7.71 18.00 -6.61
CA HIS A 147 6.79 17.61 -7.69
C HIS A 147 5.31 17.69 -7.28
N TYR A 148 4.97 17.41 -6.02
CA TYR A 148 3.58 17.51 -5.54
C TYR A 148 3.07 18.94 -5.55
N SER A 149 3.92 19.91 -5.22
CA SER A 149 3.57 21.34 -5.31
C SER A 149 3.38 21.78 -6.75
N LYS A 150 4.14 21.25 -7.73
CA LYS A 150 3.91 21.52 -9.16
C LYS A 150 2.52 21.05 -9.59
N TYR A 151 2.14 19.84 -9.25
CA TYR A 151 0.82 19.30 -9.58
C TYR A 151 -0.31 20.09 -8.89
N ALA A 152 -0.13 20.44 -7.61
CA ALA A 152 -1.11 21.24 -6.88
C ALA A 152 -1.29 22.62 -7.50
N LEU A 153 -0.20 23.28 -7.95
CA LEU A 153 -0.23 24.56 -8.62
C LEU A 153 -1.05 24.50 -9.92
N ILE A 154 -0.80 23.48 -10.75
CA ILE A 154 -1.54 23.27 -12.01
C ILE A 154 -3.02 23.03 -11.74
N CYS A 155 -3.35 22.20 -10.73
CA CYS A 155 -4.74 21.92 -10.35
C CYS A 155 -5.50 23.17 -9.90
N MET A 156 -4.83 24.08 -9.18
CA MET A 156 -5.48 25.22 -8.56
C MET A 156 -5.50 26.46 -9.47
N SER A 157 -4.66 26.50 -10.52
CA SER A 157 -4.57 27.67 -11.41
C SER A 157 -5.90 28.05 -12.09
N PRO A 158 -6.74 27.13 -12.61
CA PRO A 158 -8.01 27.51 -13.22
C PRO A 158 -9.00 28.09 -12.20
N ILE A 159 -8.97 27.61 -10.96
CA ILE A 159 -9.82 28.14 -9.89
C ILE A 159 -9.39 29.56 -9.53
N LEU A 160 -8.06 29.81 -9.43
CA LEU A 160 -7.57 31.16 -9.17
C LEU A 160 -8.01 32.14 -10.26
N VAL A 161 -7.83 31.79 -11.54
CA VAL A 161 -8.23 32.64 -12.67
C VAL A 161 -9.74 32.91 -12.60
N ALA A 162 -10.56 31.88 -12.37
CA ALA A 162 -12.00 32.03 -12.24
C ALA A 162 -12.39 32.94 -11.06
N THR A 163 -11.71 32.82 -9.92
CA THR A 163 -11.95 33.68 -8.73
C THR A 163 -11.63 35.11 -9.01
N VAL A 164 -10.48 35.41 -9.66
CA VAL A 164 -10.08 36.77 -10.02
C VAL A 164 -11.09 37.37 -10.98
N LEU A 165 -11.52 36.63 -12.00
CA LEU A 165 -12.51 37.10 -12.98
C LEU A 165 -13.87 37.40 -12.32
N GLU A 166 -14.30 36.57 -11.35
CA GLU A 166 -15.54 36.77 -10.61
C GLU A 166 -15.50 38.08 -9.77
N VAL A 167 -14.38 38.31 -9.07
CA VAL A 167 -14.18 39.51 -8.29
C VAL A 167 -14.16 40.76 -9.21
N LEU A 168 -13.46 40.74 -10.35
CA LEU A 168 -13.43 41.79 -11.32
C LEU A 168 -14.82 42.14 -11.87
N LYS A 169 -15.64 41.13 -12.17
CA LYS A 169 -17.03 41.32 -12.60
C LYS A 169 -17.89 41.99 -11.54
N TYR A 170 -17.78 41.54 -10.28
CA TYR A 170 -18.55 42.10 -9.19
C TYR A 170 -18.34 43.61 -9.04
N TYR A 171 -17.08 44.09 -9.22
CA TYR A 171 -16.76 45.52 -9.12
C TYR A 171 -16.92 46.32 -10.43
N ASN A 172 -16.93 45.62 -11.58
CA ASN A 172 -17.05 46.26 -12.87
C ASN A 172 -18.29 45.79 -13.65
N LYS A 173 -19.40 46.48 -13.50
CA LYS A 173 -20.69 46.15 -14.14
C LYS A 173 -20.65 46.10 -15.68
N LYS A 174 -19.60 46.60 -16.33
CA LYS A 174 -19.41 46.55 -17.80
C LYS A 174 -18.90 45.18 -18.27
N PHE A 175 -18.51 44.28 -17.38
CA PHE A 175 -18.09 42.93 -17.74
C PHE A 175 -19.30 42.08 -18.15
N ILE A 176 -19.42 41.81 -19.45
CA ILE A 176 -20.58 41.10 -20.06
C ILE A 176 -20.49 39.58 -19.91
N PHE A 177 -19.33 39.05 -19.47
CA PHE A 177 -19.13 37.60 -19.37
C PHE A 177 -19.90 36.99 -18.19
N ASP A 178 -20.51 35.83 -18.46
CA ASP A 178 -21.13 34.99 -17.41
C ASP A 178 -20.00 34.32 -16.62
N THR A 179 -19.57 34.97 -15.54
CA THR A 179 -18.43 34.54 -14.72
C THR A 179 -18.76 33.28 -13.93
N ALA A 180 -20.05 33.02 -13.61
CA ALA A 180 -20.46 31.76 -12.99
C ALA A 180 -20.10 30.58 -13.90
N ARG A 181 -20.29 30.72 -15.23
CA ARG A 181 -19.85 29.70 -16.20
C ARG A 181 -18.34 29.52 -16.22
N ILE A 182 -17.54 30.62 -16.16
CA ILE A 182 -16.08 30.54 -16.12
C ILE A 182 -15.62 29.83 -14.85
N PHE A 183 -16.23 30.13 -13.69
CA PHE A 183 -15.92 29.47 -12.43
C PHE A 183 -16.23 27.95 -12.48
N VAL A 184 -17.37 27.60 -13.05
CA VAL A 184 -17.79 26.20 -13.28
C VAL A 184 -16.80 25.46 -14.19
N ILE A 185 -16.36 26.10 -15.28
CA ILE A 185 -15.35 25.54 -16.20
C ILE A 185 -14.01 25.36 -15.45
N GLY A 186 -13.58 26.33 -14.67
CA GLY A 186 -12.37 26.25 -13.86
C GLY A 186 -12.39 25.08 -12.87
N ILE A 187 -13.50 24.87 -12.19
CA ILE A 187 -13.69 23.72 -11.29
C ILE A 187 -13.65 22.41 -12.08
N ALA A 188 -14.26 22.33 -13.26
CA ALA A 188 -14.27 21.12 -14.08
C ALA A 188 -12.83 20.74 -14.52
N PHE A 189 -12.05 21.70 -15.03
CA PHE A 189 -10.66 21.44 -15.40
C PHE A 189 -9.81 21.01 -14.21
N SER A 190 -9.96 21.68 -13.07
CA SER A 190 -9.27 21.27 -11.83
C SER A 190 -9.67 19.88 -11.38
N GLY A 191 -10.94 19.51 -11.51
CA GLY A 191 -11.44 18.17 -11.19
C GLY A 191 -10.87 17.09 -12.10
N ILE A 192 -10.85 17.30 -13.41
CA ILE A 192 -10.25 16.35 -14.38
C ILE A 192 -8.77 16.16 -14.06
N PHE A 193 -8.06 17.25 -13.76
CA PHE A 193 -6.65 17.17 -13.42
C PHE A 193 -6.42 16.42 -12.09
N LEU A 194 -7.25 16.65 -11.07
CA LEU A 194 -7.18 15.89 -9.81
C LEU A 194 -7.44 14.40 -10.00
N ILE A 195 -8.41 14.03 -10.84
CA ILE A 195 -8.67 12.62 -11.17
C ILE A 195 -7.43 12.02 -11.85
N SER A 196 -6.86 12.70 -12.85
CA SER A 196 -5.67 12.20 -13.54
C SER A 196 -4.48 12.02 -12.59
N LEU A 197 -4.31 12.91 -11.63
CA LEU A 197 -3.28 12.81 -10.58
C LEU A 197 -3.53 11.59 -9.66
N ILE A 198 -4.77 11.37 -9.24
CA ILE A 198 -5.14 10.22 -8.40
C ILE A 198 -4.87 8.91 -9.16
N LEU A 199 -5.28 8.83 -10.42
CA LEU A 199 -5.05 7.67 -11.28
C LEU A 199 -3.55 7.41 -11.50
N PHE A 200 -2.78 8.46 -11.78
CA PHE A 200 -1.32 8.34 -11.91
C PHE A 200 -0.65 7.80 -10.64
N ASN A 201 -1.01 8.34 -9.48
CA ASN A 201 -0.52 7.86 -8.20
C ASN A 201 -0.93 6.40 -7.94
N PHE A 202 -2.15 6.03 -8.29
CA PHE A 202 -2.64 4.65 -8.14
C PHE A 202 -1.84 3.67 -9.02
N ILE A 203 -1.66 4.01 -10.29
CA ILE A 203 -0.87 3.19 -11.24
C ILE A 203 0.58 3.07 -10.76
N SER A 204 1.18 4.16 -10.30
CA SER A 204 2.55 4.16 -9.77
C SER A 204 2.68 3.29 -8.52
N MET A 205 1.73 3.37 -7.59
CA MET A 205 1.70 2.51 -6.40
C MET A 205 1.53 1.03 -6.77
N TYR A 206 0.67 0.73 -7.74
CA TYR A 206 0.46 -0.64 -8.21
C TYR A 206 1.72 -1.22 -8.86
N LYS A 207 2.39 -0.45 -9.74
CA LYS A 207 3.67 -0.84 -10.34
C LYS A 207 4.72 -1.12 -9.26
N LYS A 208 4.89 -0.21 -8.31
CA LYS A 208 5.85 -0.39 -7.21
C LYS A 208 5.55 -1.61 -6.34
N ALA A 209 4.28 -1.87 -6.05
CA ALA A 209 3.88 -3.07 -5.30
C ALA A 209 4.20 -4.36 -6.08
N LYS A 210 3.96 -4.37 -7.40
CA LYS A 210 4.31 -5.49 -8.29
C LYS A 210 5.82 -5.72 -8.34
N GLU A 211 6.61 -4.66 -8.51
CA GLU A 211 8.08 -4.72 -8.50
C GLU A 211 8.61 -5.26 -7.16
N THR A 212 8.11 -4.75 -6.04
CA THR A 212 8.49 -5.25 -4.70
C THR A 212 8.16 -6.72 -4.53
N ARG A 213 6.97 -7.16 -5.00
CA ARG A 213 6.60 -8.58 -4.96
C ARG A 213 7.53 -9.43 -5.81
N MET A 214 7.89 -8.94 -7.01
CA MET A 214 8.81 -9.64 -7.92
C MET A 214 10.20 -9.76 -7.31
N LEU A 215 10.72 -8.67 -6.72
CA LEU A 215 12.00 -8.67 -6.01
C LEU A 215 12.00 -9.64 -4.82
N ASN A 216 10.90 -9.72 -4.06
CA ASN A 216 10.77 -10.70 -2.98
C ASN A 216 10.77 -12.15 -3.49
N ILE A 217 10.09 -12.42 -4.60
CA ILE A 217 10.12 -13.74 -5.24
C ILE A 217 11.55 -14.09 -5.66
N LEU A 218 12.23 -13.20 -6.38
CA LEU A 218 13.61 -13.42 -6.83
C LEU A 218 14.60 -13.59 -5.67
N ALA A 219 14.42 -12.84 -4.59
CA ALA A 219 15.31 -12.88 -3.44
C ALA A 219 15.11 -14.12 -2.55
N TYR A 220 13.89 -14.61 -2.40
CA TYR A 220 13.53 -15.59 -1.36
C TYR A 220 12.94 -16.89 -1.88
N GLN A 221 12.73 -17.03 -3.20
CA GLN A 221 12.17 -18.24 -3.79
C GLN A 221 13.24 -19.01 -4.57
N ASP A 222 13.22 -20.34 -4.47
CA ASP A 222 14.03 -21.22 -5.29
C ASP A 222 13.46 -21.36 -6.70
N ALA A 223 14.30 -21.33 -7.70
CA ALA A 223 13.89 -21.35 -9.10
C ALA A 223 13.26 -22.70 -9.54
N ILE A 224 13.74 -23.82 -9.00
CA ILE A 224 13.34 -25.17 -9.38
C ILE A 224 12.09 -25.59 -8.59
N THR A 225 12.15 -25.53 -7.27
CA THR A 225 11.07 -26.02 -6.38
C THR A 225 9.93 -25.02 -6.19
N LYS A 226 10.14 -23.73 -6.52
CA LYS A 226 9.25 -22.61 -6.19
C LYS A 226 8.98 -22.47 -4.68
N GLY A 227 9.70 -23.22 -3.85
CA GLY A 227 9.73 -23.07 -2.40
C GLY A 227 10.64 -21.94 -1.94
N LYS A 228 10.90 -21.88 -0.63
CA LYS A 228 11.85 -20.92 -0.06
C LYS A 228 13.30 -21.36 -0.35
N ASN A 229 14.17 -20.37 -0.65
CA ASN A 229 15.57 -20.58 -0.93
C ASN A 229 16.46 -20.40 0.32
N ARG A 230 17.79 -20.57 0.15
CA ARG A 230 18.80 -20.37 1.19
C ARG A 230 18.72 -18.97 1.86
N THR A 231 18.50 -17.92 1.08
CA THR A 231 18.40 -16.56 1.61
C THR A 231 17.19 -16.42 2.54
N ALA A 232 16.06 -17.04 2.16
CA ALA A 232 14.87 -17.09 2.99
C ALA A 232 15.14 -17.84 4.31
N PHE A 233 15.88 -18.96 4.26
CA PHE A 233 16.28 -19.72 5.46
C PHE A 233 17.03 -18.83 6.45
N TYR A 234 18.10 -18.17 6.02
CA TYR A 234 18.89 -17.31 6.92
C TYR A 234 18.12 -16.11 7.45
N ARG A 235 17.21 -15.52 6.66
CA ARG A 235 16.33 -14.47 7.14
C ARG A 235 15.39 -14.99 8.24
N ASP A 236 14.75 -16.15 7.99
CA ASP A 236 13.71 -16.67 8.87
C ASP A 236 14.33 -17.20 10.16
N ILE A 237 15.46 -17.91 10.12
CA ILE A 237 16.17 -18.40 11.32
C ILE A 237 16.65 -17.23 12.21
N ASN A 238 17.15 -16.13 11.61
CA ASN A 238 17.57 -14.95 12.37
C ASN A 238 16.40 -14.12 12.92
N SER A 239 15.18 -14.34 12.44
CA SER A 239 13.97 -13.66 12.93
C SER A 239 13.36 -14.35 14.14
N ILE A 240 13.68 -15.61 14.39
CA ILE A 240 13.23 -16.38 15.56
C ILE A 240 14.07 -15.94 16.77
N THR A 241 13.45 -15.30 17.75
CA THR A 241 14.15 -14.74 18.93
C THR A 241 13.28 -14.88 20.18
N GLY A 242 13.93 -14.88 21.35
CA GLY A 242 13.23 -14.82 22.65
C GLY A 242 12.34 -16.02 22.91
N ASN A 243 11.05 -15.79 23.18
CA ASN A 243 10.09 -16.84 23.55
C ASN A 243 9.77 -17.83 22.44
N ASP A 244 10.10 -17.52 21.17
CA ASP A 244 9.92 -18.42 20.05
C ASP A 244 11.04 -19.49 19.98
N MET A 245 12.15 -19.25 20.70
CA MET A 245 13.25 -20.21 20.88
C MET A 245 12.92 -21.12 22.06
N ASN A 246 12.30 -22.24 21.81
CA ASN A 246 11.91 -23.21 22.84
C ASN A 246 12.30 -24.64 22.45
N GLU A 247 12.19 -25.57 23.38
CA GLU A 247 12.54 -27.01 23.19
C GLU A 247 11.68 -27.72 22.13
N LEU A 248 10.57 -27.12 21.72
CA LEU A 248 9.71 -27.63 20.64
C LEU A 248 10.12 -27.11 19.26
N LEU A 249 11.24 -26.40 19.15
CA LEU A 249 11.80 -25.97 17.88
C LEU A 249 12.80 -27.02 17.39
N CYS A 250 12.58 -27.55 16.21
CA CYS A 250 13.45 -28.55 15.59
C CYS A 250 13.93 -28.07 14.21
N ILE A 251 15.20 -28.33 13.92
CA ILE A 251 15.79 -28.12 12.59
C ILE A 251 16.16 -29.50 12.02
N MET A 252 15.70 -29.76 10.80
CA MET A 252 16.01 -30.98 10.06
C MET A 252 16.72 -30.61 8.75
N ILE A 253 17.79 -31.32 8.46
CA ILE A 253 18.51 -31.22 7.18
C ILE A 253 18.30 -32.52 6.41
N LEU A 254 17.99 -32.39 5.15
CA LEU A 254 17.76 -33.51 4.23
C LEU A 254 18.68 -33.31 3.00
N ASP A 255 19.33 -34.37 2.59
CA ASP A 255 20.25 -34.39 1.45
C ASP A 255 19.87 -35.52 0.50
N MET A 256 19.59 -35.17 -0.75
CA MET A 256 19.20 -36.15 -1.76
C MET A 256 20.43 -36.86 -2.31
N ASN A 257 20.51 -38.17 -2.14
CA ASN A 257 21.61 -38.98 -2.65
C ASN A 257 21.47 -39.18 -4.16
N ASN A 258 22.62 -39.35 -4.82
CA ASN A 258 22.74 -39.75 -6.23
C ASN A 258 22.18 -38.75 -7.27
N LEU A 259 21.96 -37.48 -6.93
CA LEU A 259 21.49 -36.47 -7.89
C LEU A 259 22.44 -36.32 -9.08
N LYS A 260 23.74 -36.40 -8.83
CA LYS A 260 24.76 -36.36 -9.90
C LYS A 260 24.59 -37.53 -10.88
N TYR A 261 24.35 -38.74 -10.39
CA TYR A 261 24.08 -39.91 -11.24
C TYR A 261 22.80 -39.71 -12.09
N VAL A 262 21.73 -39.16 -11.49
CA VAL A 262 20.50 -38.85 -12.23
C VAL A 262 20.77 -37.84 -13.33
N ASN A 263 21.52 -36.76 -13.04
CA ASN A 263 21.90 -35.77 -14.03
C ASN A 263 22.76 -36.37 -15.19
N ASP A 264 23.78 -37.16 -14.85
CA ASP A 264 24.72 -37.71 -15.81
C ASP A 264 24.04 -38.77 -16.71
N LYS A 265 23.11 -39.57 -16.19
CA LYS A 265 22.46 -40.66 -16.92
C LYS A 265 21.19 -40.25 -17.65
N TYR A 266 20.37 -39.37 -17.02
CA TYR A 266 19.02 -39.00 -17.51
C TYR A 266 18.89 -37.53 -17.92
N GLY A 267 19.99 -36.76 -17.75
CA GLY A 267 20.05 -35.34 -18.09
C GLY A 267 19.55 -34.40 -16.98
N HIS A 268 19.90 -33.13 -17.09
CA HIS A 268 19.58 -32.11 -16.06
C HIS A 268 18.08 -31.89 -15.85
N ILE A 269 17.23 -32.13 -16.88
CA ILE A 269 15.77 -32.03 -16.74
C ILE A 269 15.25 -33.11 -15.77
N ALA A 270 15.80 -34.33 -15.83
CA ALA A 270 15.45 -35.39 -14.89
C ALA A 270 15.92 -35.06 -13.48
N GLY A 271 17.13 -34.48 -13.32
CA GLY A 271 17.62 -34.00 -12.03
C GLY A 271 16.77 -32.91 -11.42
N ASP A 272 16.35 -31.91 -12.22
CA ASP A 272 15.43 -30.87 -11.79
C ASP A 272 14.07 -31.43 -11.37
N ASN A 273 13.59 -32.46 -12.06
CA ASN A 273 12.36 -33.16 -11.70
C ASN A 273 12.52 -33.93 -10.38
N ALA A 274 13.64 -34.63 -10.18
CA ALA A 274 13.95 -35.32 -8.94
C ALA A 274 14.00 -34.36 -7.73
N ILE A 275 14.59 -33.18 -7.91
CA ILE A 275 14.60 -32.11 -6.90
C ILE A 275 13.16 -31.64 -6.58
N ARG A 276 12.31 -31.45 -7.61
CA ARG A 276 10.90 -31.06 -7.41
C ARG A 276 10.14 -32.14 -6.66
N LEU A 277 10.28 -33.40 -7.03
CA LEU A 277 9.61 -34.52 -6.37
C LEU A 277 10.06 -34.65 -4.91
N CYS A 278 11.35 -34.53 -4.62
CA CYS A 278 11.87 -34.52 -3.26
C CYS A 278 11.23 -33.39 -2.42
N TYR A 279 11.20 -32.18 -2.96
CA TYR A 279 10.55 -31.04 -2.31
C TYR A 279 9.05 -31.28 -2.06
N GLU A 280 8.33 -31.83 -3.03
CA GLU A 280 6.90 -32.17 -2.92
C GLU A 280 6.66 -33.22 -1.82
N CYS A 281 7.52 -34.25 -1.74
CA CYS A 281 7.48 -35.22 -0.65
C CYS A 281 7.60 -34.53 0.72
N ILE A 282 8.64 -33.69 0.87
CA ILE A 282 8.88 -32.96 2.13
C ILE A 282 7.67 -32.07 2.44
N LYS A 283 7.27 -31.21 1.51
CA LYS A 283 6.20 -30.21 1.68
C LYS A 283 4.88 -30.85 2.07
N SER A 284 4.53 -31.97 1.43
CA SER A 284 3.26 -32.65 1.69
C SER A 284 3.19 -33.35 3.04
N CYS A 285 4.35 -33.61 3.69
CA CYS A 285 4.44 -34.19 5.02
C CYS A 285 4.58 -33.16 6.14
N LEU A 286 5.01 -31.93 5.81
CA LEU A 286 5.30 -30.86 6.78
C LEU A 286 4.04 -30.32 7.50
N HIS A 287 2.85 -30.41 6.89
CA HIS A 287 1.63 -29.76 7.39
C HIS A 287 1.87 -28.28 7.80
N GLU A 288 1.16 -27.79 8.83
CA GLU A 288 1.27 -26.41 9.33
C GLU A 288 2.44 -26.20 10.30
N PHE A 289 3.13 -27.25 10.71
CA PHE A 289 4.15 -27.20 11.78
C PHE A 289 5.55 -26.89 11.28
N GLY A 290 5.79 -26.83 9.98
CA GLY A 290 7.11 -26.66 9.46
C GLY A 290 7.21 -25.84 8.16
N THR A 291 8.41 -25.34 7.90
CA THR A 291 8.73 -24.64 6.65
C THR A 291 9.97 -25.27 6.02
N CYS A 292 9.89 -25.63 4.73
CA CYS A 292 10.99 -26.20 3.96
C CYS A 292 11.72 -25.13 3.13
N TYR A 293 13.03 -25.23 3.12
CA TYR A 293 13.96 -24.38 2.37
C TYR A 293 14.88 -25.26 1.56
N ARG A 294 15.20 -24.88 0.33
CA ARG A 294 16.30 -25.48 -0.43
C ARG A 294 17.54 -24.62 -0.23
N ILE A 295 18.57 -25.19 0.39
CA ILE A 295 19.82 -24.46 0.75
C ILE A 295 21.01 -24.79 -0.14
N GLY A 296 20.97 -25.90 -0.86
CA GLY A 296 22.00 -26.35 -1.78
C GLY A 296 21.42 -26.99 -3.03
N GLY A 297 22.26 -27.62 -3.85
CA GLY A 297 21.82 -28.33 -5.05
C GLY A 297 20.84 -29.44 -4.76
N ASP A 298 21.17 -30.33 -3.83
CA ASP A 298 20.48 -31.52 -3.35
C ASP A 298 20.06 -31.41 -1.87
N GLU A 299 20.33 -30.25 -1.24
CA GLU A 299 20.13 -30.03 0.20
C GLU A 299 18.87 -29.24 0.51
N PHE A 300 18.07 -29.77 1.43
CA PHE A 300 16.89 -29.11 1.98
C PHE A 300 17.01 -28.96 3.49
N THR A 301 16.41 -27.92 4.02
CA THR A 301 16.31 -27.70 5.47
C THR A 301 14.86 -27.42 5.85
N CYS A 302 14.41 -28.03 6.93
CA CYS A 302 13.10 -27.76 7.50
C CYS A 302 13.25 -27.15 8.90
N ILE A 303 12.51 -26.08 9.16
CA ILE A 303 12.34 -25.52 10.50
C ILE A 303 10.94 -25.90 10.97
N PHE A 304 10.86 -26.64 12.07
CA PHE A 304 9.61 -27.01 12.72
C PHE A 304 9.42 -26.17 13.98
N THR A 305 8.24 -25.65 14.17
CA THR A 305 7.86 -24.90 15.37
C THR A 305 6.75 -25.63 16.11
N ASN A 306 6.77 -25.64 17.45
CA ASN A 306 5.84 -26.37 18.29
C ASN A 306 5.76 -27.89 17.94
N CYS A 307 6.92 -28.49 17.70
CA CYS A 307 7.04 -29.85 17.22
C CYS A 307 7.58 -30.79 18.32
N SER A 308 6.94 -31.91 18.55
CA SER A 308 7.43 -32.95 19.41
C SER A 308 8.21 -34.02 18.64
N GLU A 309 8.98 -34.85 19.36
CA GLU A 309 9.69 -36.01 18.79
C GLU A 309 8.73 -36.96 18.03
N LEU A 310 7.53 -37.17 18.54
CA LEU A 310 6.51 -38.02 17.89
C LEU A 310 6.10 -37.45 16.52
N LEU A 311 5.93 -36.15 16.40
CA LEU A 311 5.60 -35.49 15.12
C LEU A 311 6.75 -35.62 14.10
N ILE A 312 8.00 -35.59 14.56
CA ILE A 312 9.15 -35.80 13.68
C ILE A 312 9.17 -37.23 13.17
N GLN A 313 8.89 -38.24 14.03
CA GLN A 313 8.82 -39.66 13.62
C GLN A 313 7.68 -39.89 12.62
N GLU A 314 6.51 -39.32 12.87
CA GLU A 314 5.36 -39.39 11.95
C GLU A 314 5.70 -38.77 10.58
N PHE A 315 6.36 -37.59 10.60
CA PHE A 315 6.85 -36.96 9.38
C PHE A 315 7.80 -37.88 8.61
N LEU A 316 8.77 -38.51 9.29
CA LEU A 316 9.76 -39.35 8.67
C LEU A 316 9.16 -40.64 8.08
N GLU A 317 8.15 -41.22 8.73
CA GLU A 317 7.43 -42.39 8.20
C GLU A 317 6.67 -42.02 6.92
N LYS A 318 5.85 -41.00 6.97
CA LYS A 318 5.13 -40.49 5.79
C LYS A 318 6.06 -40.05 4.65
N PHE A 319 7.17 -39.45 4.99
CA PHE A 319 8.18 -39.02 3.99
C PHE A 319 8.79 -40.22 3.28
N LYS A 320 9.18 -41.30 4.02
CA LYS A 320 9.71 -42.54 3.43
C LYS A 320 8.69 -43.21 2.52
N GLU A 321 7.43 -43.27 2.94
CA GLU A 321 6.35 -43.85 2.12
C GLU A 321 6.21 -43.13 0.80
N LYS A 322 6.25 -41.75 0.83
CA LYS A 322 6.14 -40.93 -0.38
C LYS A 322 7.35 -41.06 -1.29
N VAL A 323 8.57 -41.09 -0.75
CA VAL A 323 9.78 -41.34 -1.53
C VAL A 323 9.68 -42.69 -2.21
N ASN A 324 9.25 -43.77 -1.50
CA ASN A 324 9.06 -45.07 -2.08
C ASN A 324 7.96 -45.12 -3.14
N TYR A 325 6.89 -44.34 -2.98
CA TYR A 325 5.84 -44.22 -3.99
C TYR A 325 6.39 -43.61 -5.28
N TYR A 326 7.05 -42.45 -5.20
CA TYR A 326 7.59 -41.79 -6.39
C TYR A 326 8.73 -42.55 -7.06
N ASN A 327 9.54 -43.31 -6.32
CA ASN A 327 10.54 -44.19 -6.88
C ASN A 327 9.96 -45.30 -7.77
N LYS A 328 8.65 -45.63 -7.66
CA LYS A 328 7.95 -46.53 -8.56
C LYS A 328 7.42 -45.88 -9.82
N GLU A 329 7.27 -44.56 -9.80
CA GLU A 329 6.70 -43.76 -10.90
C GLU A 329 7.78 -43.18 -11.84
N VAL A 330 9.06 -43.17 -11.42
CA VAL A 330 10.17 -42.61 -12.19
C VAL A 330 11.20 -43.73 -12.54
N GLU A 331 11.96 -43.50 -13.61
CA GLU A 331 12.97 -44.45 -14.08
C GLU A 331 14.26 -44.46 -13.23
N TYR A 332 14.37 -43.58 -12.26
CA TYR A 332 15.51 -43.42 -11.36
C TYR A 332 15.07 -43.48 -9.90
N ASN A 333 15.91 -44.07 -9.04
CA ASN A 333 15.67 -44.12 -7.61
C ASN A 333 16.43 -42.96 -6.93
N PHE A 334 15.75 -42.22 -6.09
CA PHE A 334 16.39 -41.28 -5.20
C PHE A 334 16.15 -41.65 -3.74
N ASN A 335 17.19 -41.53 -2.94
CA ASN A 335 17.16 -41.70 -1.50
C ASN A 335 17.56 -40.39 -0.84
N VAL A 336 17.10 -40.16 0.39
CA VAL A 336 17.36 -38.94 1.12
C VAL A 336 17.94 -39.27 2.48
N ALA A 337 19.17 -38.81 2.72
CA ALA A 337 19.77 -38.81 4.05
C ALA A 337 19.19 -37.63 4.85
N TYR A 338 18.96 -37.83 6.14
CA TYR A 338 18.43 -36.79 7.01
C TYR A 338 19.05 -36.82 8.39
N GLY A 339 19.13 -35.62 9.00
CA GLY A 339 19.47 -35.44 10.41
C GLY A 339 18.64 -34.33 10.99
N TYR A 340 18.24 -34.43 12.24
CA TYR A 340 17.48 -33.40 12.91
C TYR A 340 17.96 -33.17 14.33
N SER A 341 17.71 -32.00 14.86
CA SER A 341 18.10 -31.58 16.19
C SER A 341 17.08 -30.63 16.78
N PHE A 342 16.69 -30.83 18.00
CA PHE A 342 15.87 -29.90 18.75
C PHE A 342 16.78 -28.80 19.33
N TYR A 343 16.27 -27.57 19.40
CA TYR A 343 16.94 -26.49 20.10
C TYR A 343 17.11 -26.85 21.57
N ASN A 344 18.32 -26.65 22.08
CA ASN A 344 18.63 -26.89 23.49
C ASN A 344 19.37 -25.67 24.03
N LYS A 345 18.70 -24.94 24.94
CA LYS A 345 19.23 -23.72 25.56
C LYS A 345 20.52 -23.91 26.34
N GLU A 346 20.83 -25.13 26.80
CA GLU A 346 22.04 -25.43 27.57
C GLU A 346 23.30 -25.51 26.69
N ILE A 347 23.14 -25.85 25.41
CA ILE A 347 24.26 -26.13 24.49
C ILE A 347 24.28 -25.27 23.23
N ASP A 348 23.14 -24.63 22.87
CA ASP A 348 23.01 -23.82 21.67
C ASP A 348 22.98 -22.32 22.07
N GLU A 349 23.95 -21.54 21.60
CA GLU A 349 23.93 -20.08 21.76
C GLU A 349 22.87 -19.45 20.85
N ASN A 350 22.67 -20.05 19.68
CA ASN A 350 21.71 -19.61 18.69
C ASN A 350 21.23 -20.79 17.81
N LEU A 351 20.26 -20.58 16.95
CA LEU A 351 19.67 -21.63 16.11
C LEU A 351 20.62 -22.17 15.03
N LEU A 352 21.73 -21.49 14.71
CA LEU A 352 22.75 -22.03 13.82
C LEU A 352 23.53 -23.17 14.50
N ASP A 353 23.64 -23.18 15.81
CA ASP A 353 24.24 -24.30 16.55
C ASP A 353 23.36 -25.55 16.48
N THR A 354 22.04 -25.38 16.60
CA THR A 354 21.05 -26.44 16.34
C THR A 354 21.16 -26.98 14.91
N PHE A 355 21.29 -26.06 13.92
CA PHE A 355 21.48 -26.41 12.51
C PHE A 355 22.76 -27.22 12.33
N ASN A 356 23.89 -26.81 12.90
CA ASN A 356 25.16 -27.50 12.80
C ASN A 356 25.11 -28.92 13.45
N ARG A 357 24.32 -29.11 14.52
CA ARG A 357 24.10 -30.42 15.11
C ARG A 357 23.28 -31.35 14.20
N ALA A 358 22.23 -30.81 13.59
CA ALA A 358 21.40 -31.53 12.62
C ALA A 358 22.24 -31.94 11.38
N ASP A 359 23.12 -31.06 10.91
CA ASP A 359 24.01 -31.31 9.77
C ASP A 359 24.98 -32.46 10.04
N LYS A 360 25.62 -32.49 11.23
CA LYS A 360 26.47 -33.59 11.64
C LYS A 360 25.72 -34.94 11.64
N LEU A 361 24.49 -34.98 12.13
CA LEU A 361 23.67 -36.19 12.15
C LEU A 361 23.27 -36.66 10.75
N MET A 362 22.93 -35.73 9.86
CA MET A 362 22.63 -36.01 8.45
C MET A 362 23.87 -36.61 7.75
N TYR A 363 25.06 -35.99 7.96
CA TYR A 363 26.31 -36.48 7.37
C TYR A 363 26.67 -37.89 7.80
N LEU A 364 26.51 -38.23 9.10
CA LEU A 364 26.72 -39.60 9.63
C LEU A 364 25.79 -40.57 8.94
N LYS A 365 24.51 -40.25 8.80
CA LYS A 365 23.52 -41.08 8.13
C LYS A 365 23.82 -41.29 6.65
N LYS A 366 24.26 -40.20 5.95
CA LYS A 366 24.69 -40.29 4.55
C LYS A 366 25.85 -41.24 4.34
N LYS A 367 26.83 -41.24 5.29
CA LYS A 367 27.97 -42.17 5.26
C LYS A 367 27.53 -43.62 5.40
N ILE A 368 26.69 -43.91 6.37
CA ILE A 368 26.14 -45.28 6.60
C ILE A 368 25.38 -45.78 5.36
N MET A 369 24.55 -44.91 4.75
CA MET A 369 23.78 -45.28 3.55
C MET A 369 24.69 -45.61 2.35
N LYS A 370 25.85 -44.92 2.18
CA LYS A 370 26.81 -45.20 1.13
C LYS A 370 27.51 -46.55 1.36
N GLU A 371 28.00 -46.83 2.56
CA GLU A 371 28.66 -48.09 2.93
C GLU A 371 27.73 -49.29 2.73
N THR A 372 26.44 -49.13 3.03
CA THR A 372 25.44 -50.17 2.81
C THR A 372 25.21 -50.45 1.33
N THR A 373 25.18 -49.40 0.49
CA THR A 373 25.00 -49.51 -0.97
C THR A 373 26.20 -50.20 -1.65
N GLU A 374 27.42 -49.91 -1.22
CA GLU A 374 28.64 -50.50 -1.75
C GLU A 374 28.77 -51.99 -1.41
N ASN A 375 28.32 -52.40 -0.20
CA ASN A 375 28.33 -53.82 0.22
C ASN A 375 27.28 -54.71 -0.48
N TYR A 376 26.23 -54.12 -1.10
CA TYR A 376 25.23 -54.85 -1.90
C TYR A 376 25.55 -54.87 -3.41
N SER A 377 26.60 -54.16 -3.85
CA SER A 377 27.04 -54.12 -5.24
C SER A 377 28.27 -55.02 -5.51
N LEU A 378 28.79 -55.73 -4.52
CA LEU A 378 29.74 -56.84 -4.57
C LEU A 378 29.01 -58.17 -4.51
#